data_6e0441077c851e0349c02d2c9af292d3
#
_entry.id   6e0441077c851e0349c02d2c9af292d3
#
_cell.length_a   1.000
_cell.length_b   1.000
_cell.length_c   1.000
_cell.angle_alpha   90.00
_cell.angle_beta   90.00
_cell.angle_gamma   90.00
#
_symmetry.space_group_name_H-M   'P 1'
#
loop_
_entity.id
_entity.type
_entity.pdbx_description
1 polymer ?
#
loop_
_entity_poly.entity_id
_entity_poly.type
_entity_poly.pdbx_seq_one_letter_code
_entity_poly.pdbx_strand_id
1 'polypeptide(L)'
;DVKLNDKVTLGSGANAVTIDGTVGKATFGSSVVDGVNNTFTTGGANAVKLDGAAGTIKTGTVTVTGGTTNDITGLSNTTVTAADFATKGRAATEEQLKAVGEQTWQITADKDATTSGAQTGTKKDAKVGKDDKVQLIAGENMTVNQNERDFTFTLNKDLVKMNSATFEATGGKTTVIKGDSIVQTDGTKVNTSTAGGNTVADGTKSTETTAAGQVIKDGTKTNTSTVDENTLVDGAKSNKATVDSNVVDDGNGNVNTSNATSNTITDGTNTSTVTAGKAQIGTVGIDGVASKITTG
;
A
#
# COMPACT_ATOMS: atom_id res chain seq x y z
N ASP A 1 -84.89 -48.34 -31.29
CA ASP A 1 -83.98 -47.34 -30.61
C ASP A 1 -84.47 -47.18 -29.16
N VAL A 2 -83.67 -47.58 -28.19
CA VAL A 2 -83.86 -47.24 -26.79
C VAL A 2 -83.42 -45.81 -26.56
N LYS A 3 -84.35 -44.89 -26.47
CA LYS A 3 -84.04 -43.54 -26.04
C LYS A 3 -83.82 -43.54 -24.52
N LEU A 4 -82.61 -43.35 -24.07
CA LEU A 4 -82.35 -43.07 -22.68
C LEU A 4 -82.93 -41.66 -22.35
N ASN A 5 -83.35 -41.46 -21.10
CA ASN A 5 -83.73 -40.14 -20.59
C ASN A 5 -82.57 -39.17 -20.77
N ASP A 6 -82.84 -37.88 -20.89
CA ASP A 6 -81.83 -36.83 -20.99
C ASP A 6 -80.90 -36.82 -19.81
N LYS A 7 -81.26 -37.51 -18.73
CA LYS A 7 -80.43 -37.75 -17.55
C LYS A 7 -80.40 -39.22 -17.16
N VAL A 8 -79.21 -39.78 -17.07
CA VAL A 8 -78.94 -41.15 -16.63
C VAL A 8 -78.15 -41.12 -15.36
N THR A 9 -78.57 -41.86 -14.30
CA THR A 9 -77.80 -41.99 -13.05
C THR A 9 -77.58 -43.48 -12.79
N LEU A 10 -76.29 -43.82 -12.56
CA LEU A 10 -75.84 -45.16 -12.19
C LEU A 10 -75.31 -45.11 -10.76
N GLY A 11 -75.90 -45.93 -9.88
CA GLY A 11 -75.55 -45.91 -8.47
C GLY A 11 -76.30 -44.83 -7.69
N SER A 12 -75.95 -44.65 -6.44
CA SER A 12 -76.57 -43.71 -5.51
C SER A 12 -75.52 -43.04 -4.59
N GLY A 13 -75.94 -41.93 -3.96
CA GLY A 13 -75.02 -41.18 -3.02
C GLY A 13 -73.87 -40.49 -3.68
N ALA A 14 -72.80 -40.27 -2.90
CA ALA A 14 -71.67 -39.48 -3.32
C ALA A 14 -70.76 -40.11 -4.44
N ASN A 15 -70.97 -41.41 -4.72
CA ASN A 15 -70.24 -42.14 -5.77
C ASN A 15 -71.14 -42.37 -7.04
N ALA A 16 -72.29 -41.78 -7.12
CA ALA A 16 -73.13 -41.94 -8.28
C ALA A 16 -72.43 -41.37 -9.56
N VAL A 17 -72.59 -42.07 -10.66
CA VAL A 17 -72.25 -41.57 -11.98
C VAL A 17 -73.54 -41.01 -12.63
N THR A 18 -73.48 -39.76 -12.99
CA THR A 18 -74.58 -39.08 -13.66
C THR A 18 -74.12 -38.51 -14.98
N ILE A 19 -74.90 -38.83 -16.06
CA ILE A 19 -74.71 -38.18 -17.37
C ILE A 19 -75.99 -37.40 -17.61
N ASP A 20 -75.88 -36.09 -17.74
CA ASP A 20 -76.99 -35.18 -17.92
C ASP A 20 -76.87 -34.41 -19.24
N GLY A 21 -77.57 -34.86 -20.26
CA GLY A 21 -77.56 -34.28 -21.58
C GLY A 21 -78.16 -32.89 -21.67
N THR A 22 -79.08 -32.55 -20.71
CA THR A 22 -79.75 -31.25 -20.70
C THR A 22 -78.76 -30.10 -20.37
N VAL A 23 -77.71 -30.39 -19.63
CA VAL A 23 -76.72 -29.42 -19.20
C VAL A 23 -75.32 -29.77 -19.70
N GLY A 24 -75.20 -30.79 -20.57
CA GLY A 24 -73.92 -31.21 -21.15
C GLY A 24 -72.86 -31.66 -20.14
N LYS A 25 -73.29 -32.31 -19.02
CA LYS A 25 -72.37 -32.71 -17.92
C LYS A 25 -72.33 -34.20 -17.68
N ALA A 26 -71.16 -34.68 -17.38
CA ALA A 26 -70.97 -36.00 -16.78
C ALA A 26 -70.32 -35.85 -15.42
N THR A 27 -70.95 -36.45 -14.36
CA THR A 27 -70.41 -36.42 -12.98
C THR A 27 -70.01 -37.83 -12.55
N PHE A 28 -68.83 -37.99 -11.98
CA PHE A 28 -68.34 -39.25 -11.47
C PHE A 28 -67.95 -39.03 -9.98
N GLY A 29 -68.93 -39.26 -9.10
CA GLY A 29 -68.82 -38.85 -7.72
C GLY A 29 -68.63 -37.32 -7.59
N SER A 30 -67.52 -36.87 -7.08
CA SER A 30 -67.20 -35.43 -6.97
C SER A 30 -66.49 -34.86 -8.22
N SER A 31 -66.14 -35.68 -9.21
CA SER A 31 -65.48 -35.23 -10.45
C SER A 31 -66.52 -34.90 -11.54
N VAL A 32 -66.28 -33.84 -12.31
CA VAL A 32 -67.22 -33.33 -13.32
C VAL A 32 -66.54 -33.11 -14.65
N VAL A 33 -67.09 -33.64 -15.72
CA VAL A 33 -66.87 -33.22 -17.10
C VAL A 33 -67.96 -32.32 -17.52
N ASP A 34 -67.71 -31.08 -17.86
CA ASP A 34 -68.69 -30.07 -18.28
C ASP A 34 -68.40 -29.64 -19.72
N GLY A 35 -69.21 -30.20 -20.65
CA GLY A 35 -69.02 -29.94 -22.08
C GLY A 35 -69.48 -28.53 -22.50
N VAL A 36 -70.36 -27.88 -21.74
CA VAL A 36 -70.83 -26.51 -22.03
C VAL A 36 -69.71 -25.50 -21.70
N ASN A 37 -69.01 -25.71 -20.57
CA ASN A 37 -67.94 -24.83 -20.12
C ASN A 37 -66.53 -25.30 -20.55
N ASN A 38 -66.47 -26.41 -21.29
CA ASN A 38 -65.24 -27.03 -21.71
C ASN A 38 -64.27 -27.32 -20.53
N THR A 39 -64.79 -27.80 -19.39
CA THR A 39 -64.01 -28.07 -18.22
C THR A 39 -64.05 -29.54 -17.80
N PHE A 40 -62.89 -30.03 -17.26
CA PHE A 40 -62.86 -31.25 -16.46
C PHE A 40 -62.30 -30.89 -15.07
N THR A 41 -63.08 -31.23 -14.03
CA THR A 41 -62.70 -30.95 -12.65
C THR A 41 -62.73 -32.24 -11.85
N THR A 42 -61.59 -32.58 -11.15
CA THR A 42 -61.58 -33.66 -10.16
C THR A 42 -62.12 -33.14 -8.84
N GLY A 43 -62.81 -34.03 -8.07
CA GLY A 43 -63.32 -33.63 -6.75
C GLY A 43 -62.27 -33.53 -5.69
N GLY A 44 -62.60 -32.97 -4.53
CA GLY A 44 -61.80 -32.90 -3.34
C GLY A 44 -61.03 -31.56 -3.14
N ALA A 45 -60.36 -31.43 -1.99
CA ALA A 45 -59.69 -30.21 -1.58
C ALA A 45 -58.53 -29.79 -2.52
N ASN A 46 -57.94 -30.76 -3.22
CA ASN A 46 -56.83 -30.53 -4.17
C ASN A 46 -57.31 -30.79 -5.62
N ALA A 47 -58.50 -30.34 -5.95
CA ALA A 47 -59.09 -30.54 -7.26
C ALA A 47 -58.16 -30.07 -8.39
N VAL A 48 -58.03 -30.89 -9.43
CA VAL A 48 -57.42 -30.48 -10.71
C VAL A 48 -58.55 -30.04 -11.64
N LYS A 49 -58.41 -28.83 -12.18
CA LYS A 49 -59.32 -28.28 -13.21
C LYS A 49 -58.57 -28.14 -14.52
N LEU A 50 -59.05 -28.78 -15.55
CA LEU A 50 -58.71 -28.53 -16.94
C LEU A 50 -59.82 -27.62 -17.49
N ASP A 51 -59.43 -26.43 -17.99
CA ASP A 51 -60.33 -25.46 -18.55
C ASP A 51 -59.95 -25.17 -20.00
N GLY A 52 -60.63 -25.81 -20.93
CA GLY A 52 -60.38 -25.68 -22.35
C GLY A 52 -60.75 -24.32 -22.93
N ALA A 53 -61.70 -23.62 -22.31
CA ALA A 53 -62.08 -22.27 -22.74
C ALA A 53 -61.03 -21.25 -22.30
N ALA A 54 -60.47 -21.39 -21.11
CA ALA A 54 -59.43 -20.53 -20.59
C ALA A 54 -58.03 -20.98 -21.00
N GLY A 55 -57.88 -22.19 -21.57
CA GLY A 55 -56.56 -22.76 -21.88
C GLY A 55 -55.70 -23.04 -20.65
N THR A 56 -56.31 -23.46 -19.52
CA THR A 56 -55.59 -23.62 -18.26
C THR A 56 -55.68 -25.02 -17.65
N ILE A 57 -54.60 -25.40 -16.92
CA ILE A 57 -54.63 -26.51 -15.98
C ILE A 57 -54.35 -25.92 -14.59
N LYS A 58 -55.27 -26.14 -13.65
CA LYS A 58 -55.13 -25.62 -12.30
C LYS A 58 -55.16 -26.73 -11.26
N THR A 59 -54.25 -26.69 -10.31
CA THR A 59 -54.25 -27.57 -9.12
C THR A 59 -53.83 -26.75 -7.89
N GLY A 60 -54.73 -26.58 -6.93
CA GLY A 60 -54.53 -25.66 -5.82
C GLY A 60 -54.30 -24.23 -6.31
N THR A 61 -53.16 -23.64 -5.94
CA THR A 61 -52.73 -22.31 -6.39
C THR A 61 -51.97 -22.32 -7.71
N VAL A 62 -51.44 -23.48 -8.11
CA VAL A 62 -50.62 -23.59 -9.34
C VAL A 62 -51.55 -23.60 -10.56
N THR A 63 -51.23 -22.77 -11.52
CA THR A 63 -51.92 -22.66 -12.82
C THR A 63 -50.89 -22.76 -13.94
N VAL A 64 -51.10 -23.66 -14.87
CA VAL A 64 -50.42 -23.70 -16.15
C VAL A 64 -51.38 -23.07 -17.17
N THR A 65 -50.92 -21.97 -17.79
CA THR A 65 -51.71 -21.23 -18.77
C THR A 65 -51.15 -21.49 -20.17
N GLY A 66 -51.98 -21.91 -21.09
CA GLY A 66 -51.67 -21.98 -22.50
C GLY A 66 -52.12 -20.72 -23.24
N GLY A 67 -51.80 -20.58 -24.51
CA GLY A 67 -52.19 -19.46 -25.34
C GLY A 67 -51.11 -18.38 -25.47
N THR A 68 -51.42 -17.12 -25.16
CA THR A 68 -50.49 -16.02 -25.40
C THR A 68 -49.34 -15.90 -24.38
N THR A 69 -49.52 -16.35 -23.14
CA THR A 69 -48.51 -16.19 -22.07
C THR A 69 -47.72 -17.45 -21.80
N ASN A 70 -48.35 -18.64 -21.91
CA ASN A 70 -47.71 -19.95 -21.66
C ASN A 70 -46.96 -20.03 -20.29
N ASP A 71 -47.56 -19.53 -19.23
CA ASP A 71 -46.97 -19.38 -17.91
C ASP A 71 -47.30 -20.54 -16.97
N ILE A 72 -46.42 -20.77 -15.99
CA ILE A 72 -46.73 -21.55 -14.78
C ILE A 72 -46.67 -20.59 -13.60
N THR A 73 -47.84 -20.33 -12.97
CA THR A 73 -47.96 -19.39 -11.86
C THR A 73 -48.44 -20.06 -10.58
N GLY A 74 -48.38 -19.33 -9.46
CA GLY A 74 -48.81 -19.83 -8.15
C GLY A 74 -47.85 -20.79 -7.46
N LEU A 75 -46.59 -20.84 -7.91
CA LEU A 75 -45.54 -21.56 -7.19
C LEU A 75 -45.21 -20.81 -5.89
N SER A 76 -45.00 -21.54 -4.79
CA SER A 76 -44.81 -20.97 -3.45
C SER A 76 -43.31 -20.79 -3.07
N ASN A 77 -42.38 -21.30 -3.87
CA ASN A 77 -40.95 -21.24 -3.62
C ASN A 77 -40.34 -19.96 -4.22
N THR A 78 -40.58 -18.82 -3.62
CA THR A 78 -40.20 -17.51 -4.15
C THR A 78 -38.88 -16.97 -3.60
N THR A 79 -38.19 -17.67 -2.67
CA THR A 79 -36.93 -17.24 -2.08
C THR A 79 -35.85 -18.27 -2.24
N VAL A 80 -34.58 -17.81 -2.26
CA VAL A 80 -33.37 -18.67 -2.26
C VAL A 80 -32.86 -18.97 -0.84
N THR A 81 -33.50 -18.36 0.18
CA THR A 81 -33.07 -18.46 1.59
C THR A 81 -33.89 -19.48 2.39
N ALA A 82 -34.90 -20.14 1.77
CA ALA A 82 -35.67 -21.17 2.44
C ALA A 82 -34.77 -22.36 2.86
N ALA A 83 -35.03 -22.91 4.06
CA ALA A 83 -34.24 -24.01 4.61
C ALA A 83 -34.22 -25.26 3.72
N ASP A 84 -35.28 -25.45 2.90
CA ASP A 84 -35.40 -26.55 1.94
C ASP A 84 -35.10 -26.16 0.49
N PHE A 85 -34.47 -25.00 0.27
CA PHE A 85 -34.02 -24.58 -1.06
C PHE A 85 -33.04 -25.62 -1.64
N ALA A 86 -33.30 -25.99 -2.91
CA ALA A 86 -32.53 -26.98 -3.65
C ALA A 86 -32.52 -28.43 -3.06
N THR A 87 -33.22 -28.70 -1.97
CA THR A 87 -33.31 -30.05 -1.41
C THR A 87 -34.47 -30.87 -2.01
N LYS A 88 -35.43 -30.20 -2.64
CA LYS A 88 -36.57 -30.80 -3.33
C LYS A 88 -36.52 -30.40 -4.81
N GLY A 89 -36.73 -31.35 -5.71
CA GLY A 89 -36.76 -31.10 -7.15
C GLY A 89 -37.94 -30.25 -7.60
N ARG A 90 -37.99 -28.98 -7.24
CA ARG A 90 -38.99 -28.00 -7.62
C ARG A 90 -38.52 -27.14 -8.78
N ALA A 91 -39.48 -26.64 -9.58
CA ALA A 91 -39.16 -25.61 -10.55
C ALA A 91 -38.70 -24.32 -9.83
N ALA A 92 -37.74 -23.63 -10.39
CA ALA A 92 -37.36 -22.29 -9.93
C ALA A 92 -38.40 -21.27 -10.41
N THR A 93 -38.67 -20.26 -9.60
CA THR A 93 -39.48 -19.11 -9.97
C THR A 93 -38.63 -17.95 -10.51
N GLU A 94 -39.27 -16.99 -11.17
CA GLU A 94 -38.60 -15.77 -11.65
C GLU A 94 -38.05 -14.95 -10.49
N GLU A 95 -38.69 -14.91 -9.33
CA GLU A 95 -38.23 -14.23 -8.13
C GLU A 95 -36.92 -14.88 -7.63
N GLN A 96 -36.82 -16.21 -7.65
CA GLN A 96 -35.56 -16.91 -7.30
C GLN A 96 -34.45 -16.63 -8.31
N LEU A 97 -34.78 -16.65 -9.61
CA LEU A 97 -33.83 -16.33 -10.67
C LEU A 97 -33.32 -14.89 -10.54
N LYS A 98 -34.25 -13.95 -10.29
CA LYS A 98 -33.92 -12.55 -10.05
C LYS A 98 -33.01 -12.40 -8.84
N ALA A 99 -33.32 -13.04 -7.70
CA ALA A 99 -32.48 -13.00 -6.49
C ALA A 99 -31.08 -13.52 -6.73
N VAL A 100 -30.88 -14.55 -7.55
CA VAL A 100 -29.56 -15.05 -7.95
C VAL A 100 -28.86 -14.06 -8.89
N GLY A 101 -29.60 -13.47 -9.84
CA GLY A 101 -29.04 -12.48 -10.77
C GLY A 101 -28.61 -11.17 -10.11
N GLU A 102 -29.22 -10.82 -8.99
CA GLU A 102 -28.94 -9.62 -8.19
C GLU A 102 -27.89 -9.87 -7.08
N GLN A 103 -27.29 -11.08 -7.01
CA GLN A 103 -26.21 -11.34 -6.03
C GLN A 103 -25.02 -10.43 -6.28
N THR A 104 -24.54 -9.85 -5.21
CA THR A 104 -23.35 -9.00 -5.20
C THR A 104 -22.37 -9.49 -4.15
N TRP A 105 -21.10 -9.20 -4.36
CA TRP A 105 -20.06 -9.31 -3.35
C TRP A 105 -19.58 -7.91 -2.97
N GLN A 106 -18.79 -7.80 -1.92
CA GLN A 106 -18.29 -6.50 -1.47
C GLN A 106 -16.77 -6.45 -1.56
N ILE A 107 -16.26 -5.31 -1.96
CA ILE A 107 -14.84 -4.99 -1.92
C ILE A 107 -14.62 -3.73 -1.10
N THR A 108 -13.62 -3.76 -0.25
CA THR A 108 -13.19 -2.61 0.54
C THR A 108 -11.67 -2.58 0.60
N ALA A 109 -11.09 -1.41 0.90
CA ALA A 109 -9.68 -1.25 1.16
C ALA A 109 -9.45 -0.84 2.61
N ASP A 110 -8.44 -1.42 3.25
CA ASP A 110 -8.00 -1.01 4.58
C ASP A 110 -6.48 -1.09 4.67
N LYS A 111 -5.92 -0.47 5.69
CA LYS A 111 -4.52 -0.61 6.07
C LYS A 111 -4.34 -1.74 7.06
N ASP A 112 -3.19 -2.37 7.06
CA ASP A 112 -2.77 -3.24 8.14
C ASP A 112 -2.58 -2.42 9.42
N ALA A 113 -3.22 -2.84 10.51
CA ALA A 113 -3.16 -2.16 11.81
C ALA A 113 -1.76 -2.21 12.45
N THR A 114 -0.91 -3.17 12.05
CA THR A 114 0.43 -3.41 12.62
C THR A 114 1.56 -2.77 11.83
N THR A 115 1.27 -2.16 10.68
CA THR A 115 2.27 -1.56 9.80
C THR A 115 2.05 -0.07 9.59
N SER A 116 3.03 0.60 9.00
CA SER A 116 2.94 2.01 8.60
C SER A 116 2.14 2.22 7.31
N GLY A 117 1.49 1.19 6.78
CA GLY A 117 0.65 1.29 5.60
C GLY A 117 -0.45 2.34 5.75
N ALA A 118 -0.84 2.98 4.68
CA ALA A 118 -1.90 3.98 4.68
C ALA A 118 -3.01 3.60 3.70
N GLN A 119 -4.25 3.78 4.14
CA GLN A 119 -5.41 3.82 3.28
C GLN A 119 -5.79 5.29 3.09
N THR A 120 -5.86 5.75 1.86
CA THR A 120 -6.24 7.11 1.50
C THR A 120 -7.59 7.12 0.78
N GLY A 121 -8.24 8.28 0.75
CA GLY A 121 -9.58 8.42 0.20
C GLY A 121 -10.67 7.97 1.17
N THR A 122 -11.90 7.89 0.69
CA THR A 122 -13.06 7.50 1.49
C THR A 122 -13.21 5.98 1.50
N LYS A 123 -12.92 5.35 2.64
CA LYS A 123 -13.20 3.92 2.83
C LYS A 123 -14.69 3.66 2.70
N LYS A 124 -15.08 2.77 1.82
CA LYS A 124 -16.47 2.37 1.59
C LYS A 124 -16.51 0.93 1.10
N ASP A 125 -17.44 0.17 1.68
CA ASP A 125 -17.80 -1.14 1.14
C ASP A 125 -18.54 -0.93 -0.19
N ALA A 126 -17.91 -1.25 -1.30
CA ALA A 126 -18.50 -1.16 -2.61
C ALA A 126 -19.12 -2.51 -3.00
N LYS A 127 -20.40 -2.50 -3.40
CA LYS A 127 -21.04 -3.67 -3.97
C LYS A 127 -20.59 -3.86 -5.41
N VAL A 128 -20.25 -5.10 -5.76
CA VAL A 128 -19.86 -5.50 -7.11
C VAL A 128 -20.88 -6.53 -7.59
N GLY A 129 -21.65 -6.16 -8.59
CA GLY A 129 -22.66 -6.99 -9.23
C GLY A 129 -22.13 -7.70 -10.49
N LYS A 130 -23.04 -8.35 -11.21
CA LYS A 130 -22.72 -9.21 -12.36
C LYS A 130 -21.97 -8.49 -13.47
N ASP A 131 -22.30 -7.24 -13.77
CA ASP A 131 -21.74 -6.49 -14.91
C ASP A 131 -20.75 -5.38 -14.47
N ASP A 132 -20.44 -5.32 -13.16
CA ASP A 132 -19.51 -4.34 -12.62
C ASP A 132 -18.06 -4.75 -12.88
N LYS A 133 -17.20 -3.75 -13.03
CA LYS A 133 -15.76 -3.92 -13.17
C LYS A 133 -15.04 -3.34 -11.97
N VAL A 134 -14.16 -4.12 -11.37
CA VAL A 134 -13.19 -3.66 -10.38
C VAL A 134 -11.90 -3.31 -11.11
N GLN A 135 -11.44 -2.06 -10.96
CA GLN A 135 -10.18 -1.60 -11.52
C GLN A 135 -9.09 -1.59 -10.46
N LEU A 136 -8.00 -2.27 -10.72
CA LEU A 136 -6.77 -2.22 -9.94
C LEU A 136 -5.80 -1.29 -10.65
N ILE A 137 -5.53 -0.12 -10.06
CA ILE A 137 -4.76 0.95 -10.69
C ILE A 137 -3.38 1.00 -10.01
N ALA A 138 -2.31 0.90 -10.80
CA ALA A 138 -0.97 1.13 -10.30
C ALA A 138 -0.74 2.62 -10.05
N GLY A 139 -0.28 2.97 -8.85
CA GLY A 139 0.23 4.30 -8.54
C GLY A 139 1.66 4.50 -9.05
N GLU A 140 2.24 5.66 -8.77
CA GLU A 140 3.63 5.96 -9.13
C GLU A 140 4.59 4.93 -8.50
N ASN A 141 5.65 4.57 -9.18
CA ASN A 141 6.63 3.57 -8.77
C ASN A 141 6.12 2.12 -8.71
N MET A 142 4.89 1.87 -9.12
CA MET A 142 4.33 0.52 -9.19
C MET A 142 3.87 0.18 -10.61
N THR A 143 3.99 -1.09 -10.95
CA THR A 143 3.40 -1.67 -12.17
C THR A 143 2.40 -2.73 -11.75
N VAL A 144 1.21 -2.73 -12.35
CA VAL A 144 0.27 -3.84 -12.31
C VAL A 144 0.24 -4.50 -13.68
N ASN A 145 0.50 -5.79 -13.72
CA ASN A 145 0.35 -6.63 -14.91
C ASN A 145 -0.88 -7.50 -14.72
N GLN A 146 -1.75 -7.54 -15.72
CA GLN A 146 -2.91 -8.42 -15.75
C GLN A 146 -2.73 -9.46 -16.86
N ASN A 147 -2.82 -10.72 -16.49
CA ASN A 147 -2.92 -11.84 -17.43
C ASN A 147 -4.20 -12.62 -17.05
N GLU A 148 -5.25 -12.42 -17.84
CA GLU A 148 -6.61 -12.94 -17.56
C GLU A 148 -7.10 -12.56 -16.15
N ARG A 149 -7.02 -13.49 -15.18
CA ARG A 149 -7.44 -13.30 -13.78
C ARG A 149 -6.28 -13.09 -12.81
N ASP A 150 -5.06 -13.17 -13.30
CA ASP A 150 -3.86 -13.01 -12.48
C ASP A 150 -3.38 -11.56 -12.54
N PHE A 151 -3.24 -10.95 -11.38
CA PHE A 151 -2.72 -9.60 -11.21
C PHE A 151 -1.38 -9.67 -10.48
N THR A 152 -0.33 -9.18 -11.13
CA THR A 152 1.02 -9.10 -10.53
C THR A 152 1.36 -7.64 -10.29
N PHE A 153 1.69 -7.32 -9.03
CA PHE A 153 2.15 -5.99 -8.63
C PHE A 153 3.67 -6.03 -8.43
N THR A 154 4.37 -5.11 -9.08
CA THR A 154 5.82 -4.97 -8.96
C THR A 154 6.20 -3.52 -8.71
N LEU A 155 7.30 -3.31 -7.96
CA LEU A 155 7.95 -2.00 -7.90
C LEU A 155 8.73 -1.78 -9.21
N ASN A 156 8.72 -0.56 -9.71
CA ASN A 156 9.53 -0.17 -10.85
C ASN A 156 11.02 -0.26 -10.49
N LYS A 157 11.87 -0.55 -11.47
CA LYS A 157 13.32 -0.58 -11.27
C LYS A 157 13.88 0.78 -10.84
N ASP A 158 13.34 1.84 -11.42
CA ASP A 158 13.68 3.22 -11.09
C ASP A 158 12.56 3.82 -10.28
N LEU A 159 12.86 4.18 -9.03
CA LEU A 159 11.92 4.87 -8.14
C LEU A 159 12.12 6.38 -8.28
N VAL A 160 11.06 7.09 -8.66
CA VAL A 160 11.07 8.53 -8.89
C VAL A 160 10.19 9.27 -7.88
N LYS A 161 10.51 10.55 -7.64
CA LYS A 161 9.76 11.41 -6.71
C LYS A 161 9.64 10.86 -5.28
N MET A 162 10.61 10.06 -4.86
CA MET A 162 10.73 9.64 -3.48
C MET A 162 11.35 10.77 -2.67
N ASN A 163 10.71 11.18 -1.58
CA ASN A 163 11.29 12.17 -0.66
C ASN A 163 12.46 11.57 0.13
N SER A 164 12.35 10.31 0.53
CA SER A 164 13.40 9.56 1.22
C SER A 164 13.14 8.06 1.16
N ALA A 165 14.21 7.29 1.31
CA ALA A 165 14.15 5.88 1.65
C ALA A 165 14.86 5.68 2.99
N THR A 166 14.18 5.05 3.97
CA THR A 166 14.74 4.76 5.29
C THR A 166 14.87 3.25 5.44
N PHE A 167 16.10 2.81 5.76
CA PHE A 167 16.39 1.42 6.09
C PHE A 167 16.72 1.36 7.59
N GLU A 168 15.98 0.53 8.30
CA GLU A 168 16.16 0.35 9.75
C GLU A 168 16.79 -1.02 10.01
N ALA A 169 17.74 -1.06 10.94
CA ALA A 169 18.34 -2.30 11.43
C ALA A 169 18.07 -2.43 12.93
N THR A 170 18.26 -3.64 13.44
CA THR A 170 18.13 -3.94 14.87
C THR A 170 19.00 -3.00 15.71
N GLY A 171 18.46 -2.49 16.83
CA GLY A 171 19.18 -1.61 17.75
C GLY A 171 19.09 -0.11 17.40
N GLY A 172 18.09 0.28 16.58
CA GLY A 172 17.83 1.69 16.27
C GLY A 172 18.82 2.31 15.27
N LYS A 173 19.55 1.48 14.53
CA LYS A 173 20.45 1.93 13.46
C LYS A 173 19.65 2.25 12.21
N THR A 174 19.94 3.37 11.58
CA THR A 174 19.22 3.79 10.38
C THR A 174 20.16 4.20 9.25
N THR A 175 19.71 3.98 8.02
CA THR A 175 20.27 4.63 6.83
C THR A 175 19.11 5.33 6.12
N VAL A 176 19.22 6.64 5.99
CA VAL A 176 18.24 7.48 5.29
C VAL A 176 18.89 8.04 4.04
N ILE A 177 18.30 7.74 2.89
CA ILE A 177 18.71 8.27 1.58
C ILE A 177 17.69 9.31 1.16
N LYS A 178 18.14 10.53 0.89
CA LYS A 178 17.35 11.64 0.36
C LYS A 178 17.98 12.16 -0.94
N GLY A 179 17.28 13.04 -1.64
CA GLY A 179 17.80 13.64 -2.87
C GLY A 179 19.08 14.48 -2.69
N ASP A 180 19.32 14.98 -1.48
CA ASP A 180 20.45 15.85 -1.13
C ASP A 180 21.50 15.22 -0.20
N SER A 181 21.18 14.08 0.42
CA SER A 181 22.04 13.47 1.43
C SER A 181 21.83 11.98 1.64
N ILE A 182 22.87 11.31 2.15
CA ILE A 182 22.78 9.99 2.76
C ILE A 182 23.21 10.14 4.21
N VAL A 183 22.34 9.74 5.15
CA VAL A 183 22.61 9.79 6.59
C VAL A 183 22.55 8.39 7.17
N GLN A 184 23.62 7.96 7.81
CA GLN A 184 23.70 6.72 8.57
C GLN A 184 23.84 7.05 10.06
N THR A 185 23.00 6.44 10.89
CA THR A 185 22.99 6.68 12.34
C THR A 185 23.12 5.37 13.11
N ASP A 186 23.97 5.37 14.13
CA ASP A 186 24.12 4.30 15.13
C ASP A 186 24.33 4.92 16.49
N GLY A 187 23.26 5.20 17.22
CA GLY A 187 23.30 5.94 18.49
C GLY A 187 23.83 7.36 18.30
N THR A 188 24.99 7.66 18.93
CA THR A 188 25.68 8.98 18.81
C THR A 188 26.51 9.10 17.54
N LYS A 189 26.74 8.01 16.81
CA LYS A 189 27.54 7.99 15.61
C LYS A 189 26.69 8.33 14.39
N VAL A 190 27.11 9.33 13.68
CA VAL A 190 26.43 9.80 12.48
C VAL A 190 27.42 9.96 11.34
N ASN A 191 27.11 9.38 10.21
CA ASN A 191 27.78 9.65 8.94
C ASN A 191 26.80 10.35 8.02
N THR A 192 27.14 11.56 7.56
CA THR A 192 26.36 12.34 6.61
C THR A 192 27.18 12.58 5.36
N SER A 193 26.68 12.13 4.22
CA SER A 193 27.28 12.38 2.91
C SER A 193 26.36 13.26 2.09
N THR A 194 26.90 14.34 1.55
CA THR A 194 26.22 15.31 0.69
C THR A 194 27.08 15.63 -0.53
N ALA A 195 26.55 16.38 -1.48
CA ALA A 195 27.33 16.89 -2.60
C ALA A 195 28.42 17.88 -2.14
N GLY A 196 28.26 18.54 -0.98
CA GLY A 196 29.21 19.48 -0.41
C GLY A 196 30.34 18.83 0.37
N GLY A 197 30.18 17.57 0.81
CA GLY A 197 31.18 16.87 1.59
C GLY A 197 30.63 15.72 2.41
N ASN A 198 31.50 15.13 3.19
CA ASN A 198 31.20 14.02 4.10
C ASN A 198 31.57 14.43 5.53
N THR A 199 30.67 14.17 6.47
CA THR A 199 30.89 14.38 7.90
C THR A 199 30.66 13.05 8.64
N VAL A 200 31.65 12.63 9.43
CA VAL A 200 31.54 11.53 10.39
C VAL A 200 31.66 12.12 11.79
N ALA A 201 30.67 11.88 12.63
CA ALA A 201 30.63 12.41 14.00
C ALA A 201 30.33 11.30 15.02
N ASP A 202 30.93 11.43 16.22
CA ASP A 202 30.63 10.61 17.41
C ASP A 202 30.82 11.48 18.67
N GLY A 203 29.73 12.01 19.19
CA GLY A 203 29.75 12.96 20.31
C GLY A 203 30.56 14.23 19.99
N THR A 204 31.65 14.47 20.70
CA THR A 204 32.54 15.65 20.49
C THR A 204 33.57 15.49 19.40
N LYS A 205 33.66 14.28 18.81
CA LYS A 205 34.62 13.97 17.74
C LYS A 205 33.94 14.07 16.39
N SER A 206 34.62 14.68 15.45
CA SER A 206 34.13 14.71 14.07
C SER A 206 35.27 14.78 13.06
N THR A 207 34.99 14.26 11.88
CA THR A 207 35.77 14.49 10.67
C THR A 207 34.85 15.05 9.62
N GLU A 208 35.23 16.18 9.04
CA GLU A 208 34.53 16.79 7.90
C GLU A 208 35.52 16.84 6.74
N THR A 209 35.08 16.37 5.57
CA THR A 209 35.89 16.41 4.34
C THR A 209 35.05 17.08 3.26
N THR A 210 35.59 18.15 2.70
CA THR A 210 35.00 18.93 1.63
C THR A 210 35.98 19.15 0.49
N ALA A 211 35.57 19.80 -0.59
CA ALA A 211 36.50 20.22 -1.65
C ALA A 211 37.52 21.24 -1.17
N ALA A 212 37.23 22.02 -0.11
CA ALA A 212 38.15 22.99 0.45
C ALA A 212 39.20 22.39 1.35
N GLY A 213 39.00 21.18 1.88
CA GLY A 213 39.93 20.50 2.79
C GLY A 213 39.26 19.57 3.77
N GLN A 214 40.03 19.18 4.77
CA GLN A 214 39.60 18.30 5.85
C GLN A 214 39.74 18.99 7.20
N VAL A 215 38.76 18.78 8.07
CA VAL A 215 38.78 19.22 9.46
C VAL A 215 38.51 18.03 10.37
N ILE A 216 39.40 17.75 11.31
CA ILE A 216 39.24 16.74 12.35
C ILE A 216 39.15 17.46 13.69
N LYS A 217 38.13 17.17 14.48
CA LYS A 217 37.88 17.76 15.81
C LYS A 217 37.79 16.70 16.89
N ASP A 218 38.30 17.01 18.07
CA ASP A 218 38.09 16.26 19.31
C ASP A 218 38.06 17.25 20.49
N GLY A 219 36.87 17.70 20.88
CA GLY A 219 36.68 18.76 21.85
C GLY A 219 37.33 20.07 21.40
N THR A 220 38.37 20.56 22.15
CA THR A 220 39.12 21.77 21.84
C THR A 220 40.19 21.58 20.78
N LYS A 221 40.52 20.34 20.45
CA LYS A 221 41.57 20.02 19.47
C LYS A 221 41.00 20.03 18.06
N THR A 222 41.73 20.68 17.17
CA THR A 222 41.34 20.75 15.76
C THR A 222 42.59 20.52 14.89
N ASN A 223 42.45 19.67 13.88
CA ASN A 223 43.38 19.59 12.76
C ASN A 223 42.65 20.02 11.49
N THR A 224 43.13 21.07 10.87
CA THR A 224 42.61 21.59 9.60
C THR A 224 43.68 21.41 8.54
N SER A 225 43.33 20.72 7.45
CA SER A 225 44.22 20.53 6.30
C SER A 225 43.51 21.03 5.05
N THR A 226 44.13 22.01 4.40
CA THR A 226 43.67 22.58 3.14
C THR A 226 44.81 22.56 2.11
N VAL A 227 44.57 23.10 0.93
CA VAL A 227 45.62 23.24 -0.09
C VAL A 227 46.71 24.22 0.38
N ASP A 228 46.31 25.24 1.15
CA ASP A 228 47.21 26.34 1.53
C ASP A 228 47.94 26.08 2.85
N GLU A 229 47.33 25.36 3.77
CA GLU A 229 47.87 25.15 5.10
C GLU A 229 47.41 23.86 5.78
N ASN A 230 48.26 23.42 6.72
CA ASN A 230 47.90 22.42 7.73
C ASN A 230 48.05 23.06 9.11
N THR A 231 46.95 23.12 9.87
CA THR A 231 46.95 23.76 11.19
C THR A 231 46.44 22.79 12.24
N LEU A 232 47.25 22.52 13.26
CA LEU A 232 46.88 21.76 14.45
C LEU A 232 46.73 22.74 15.62
N VAL A 233 45.55 22.71 16.28
CA VAL A 233 45.24 23.57 17.42
C VAL A 233 44.84 22.71 18.62
N ASP A 234 45.28 23.10 19.83
CA ASP A 234 44.82 22.55 21.11
C ASP A 234 44.71 23.70 22.14
N GLY A 235 43.53 24.26 22.26
CA GLY A 235 43.30 25.49 23.03
C GLY A 235 44.04 26.68 22.44
N ALA A 236 45.00 27.28 23.22
CA ALA A 236 45.83 28.39 22.76
C ALA A 236 47.08 27.96 21.99
N LYS A 237 47.39 26.65 21.99
CA LYS A 237 48.57 26.12 21.28
C LYS A 237 48.25 25.86 19.84
N SER A 238 49.19 26.15 18.98
CA SER A 238 49.07 25.85 17.56
C SER A 238 50.36 25.42 16.87
N ASN A 239 50.18 24.62 15.80
CA ASN A 239 51.22 24.41 14.79
C ASN A 239 50.58 24.67 13.43
N LYS A 240 51.11 25.65 12.72
CA LYS A 240 50.64 26.03 11.39
C LYS A 240 51.77 25.85 10.38
N ALA A 241 51.56 24.96 9.43
CA ALA A 241 52.44 24.73 8.32
C ALA A 241 51.81 25.22 7.02
N THR A 242 52.54 26.07 6.30
CA THR A 242 52.19 26.54 4.96
C THR A 242 53.35 26.25 4.00
N VAL A 243 53.22 26.57 2.72
CA VAL A 243 54.30 26.47 1.75
C VAL A 243 55.46 27.39 2.15
N ASP A 244 55.18 28.53 2.76
CA ASP A 244 56.18 29.56 3.06
C ASP A 244 56.84 29.38 4.44
N SER A 245 56.11 28.82 5.41
CA SER A 245 56.60 28.72 6.79
C SER A 245 55.92 27.63 7.62
N ASN A 246 56.62 27.26 8.70
CA ASN A 246 56.05 26.52 9.82
C ASN A 246 56.12 27.36 11.08
N VAL A 247 54.98 27.59 11.75
CA VAL A 247 54.87 28.33 12.99
C VAL A 247 54.37 27.42 14.11
N VAL A 248 55.10 27.31 15.17
CA VAL A 248 54.72 26.60 16.40
C VAL A 248 54.56 27.63 17.50
N ASP A 249 53.35 27.71 18.08
CA ASP A 249 52.98 28.60 19.19
C ASP A 249 52.53 27.77 20.39
N ASP A 250 53.16 27.94 21.56
CA ASP A 250 52.79 27.25 22.79
C ASP A 250 51.62 27.89 23.53
N GLY A 251 51.08 28.99 23.02
CA GLY A 251 49.98 29.73 23.63
C GLY A 251 50.36 30.59 24.84
N ASN A 252 51.65 30.66 25.20
CA ASN A 252 52.18 31.43 26.33
C ASN A 252 53.15 32.54 25.88
N GLY A 253 53.20 32.81 24.60
CA GLY A 253 54.10 33.80 23.99
C GLY A 253 55.40 33.22 23.42
N ASN A 254 55.64 31.91 23.56
CA ASN A 254 56.77 31.26 22.91
C ASN A 254 56.38 30.83 21.49
N VAL A 255 57.01 31.41 20.51
CA VAL A 255 56.75 31.13 19.09
C VAL A 255 58.04 30.75 18.37
N ASN A 256 57.97 29.66 17.63
CA ASN A 256 59.03 29.29 16.67
C ASN A 256 58.46 29.45 15.24
N THR A 257 59.08 30.29 14.44
CA THR A 257 58.77 30.46 13.03
C THR A 257 59.99 30.01 12.19
N SER A 258 59.74 29.00 11.37
CA SER A 258 60.75 28.49 10.41
C SER A 258 60.28 28.70 8.98
N ASN A 259 61.12 29.28 8.16
CA ASN A 259 60.86 29.49 6.72
C ASN A 259 62.15 29.19 5.90
N ALA A 260 62.09 29.40 4.59
CA ALA A 260 63.19 29.11 3.69
C ALA A 260 64.46 29.92 3.96
N THR A 261 64.34 31.07 4.62
CA THR A 261 65.42 32.01 4.82
C THR A 261 65.88 32.15 6.27
N SER A 262 65.03 31.81 7.24
CA SER A 262 65.30 31.98 8.65
C SER A 262 64.53 31.02 9.56
N ASN A 263 65.12 30.82 10.75
CA ASN A 263 64.41 30.25 11.90
C ASN A 263 64.47 31.29 13.03
N THR A 264 63.32 31.69 13.52
CA THR A 264 63.13 32.68 14.59
C THR A 264 62.44 32.05 15.77
N ILE A 265 62.98 32.14 16.96
CA ILE A 265 62.38 31.73 18.22
C ILE A 265 62.24 32.94 19.10
N THR A 266 61.04 33.17 19.61
CA THR A 266 60.73 34.25 20.58
C THR A 266 60.02 33.74 21.79
N ASP A 267 60.24 34.32 22.97
CA ASP A 267 59.50 34.12 24.21
C ASP A 267 58.58 35.32 24.54
N GLY A 268 58.32 36.18 23.54
CA GLY A 268 57.57 37.42 23.68
C GLY A 268 58.40 38.61 24.10
N THR A 269 59.58 38.40 24.70
CA THR A 269 60.57 39.44 25.13
C THR A 269 61.90 39.31 24.37
N ASN A 270 62.42 38.10 24.32
CA ASN A 270 63.69 37.81 23.70
C ASN A 270 63.48 37.13 22.34
N THR A 271 64.33 37.45 21.37
CA THR A 271 64.30 36.87 20.04
C THR A 271 65.65 36.35 19.62
N SER A 272 65.64 35.11 19.15
CA SER A 272 66.83 34.51 18.50
C SER A 272 66.45 34.20 17.04
N THR A 273 67.34 34.66 16.13
CA THR A 273 67.14 34.44 14.69
C THR A 273 68.39 33.84 14.07
N VAL A 274 68.19 32.75 13.33
CA VAL A 274 69.26 32.13 12.52
C VAL A 274 68.90 32.29 11.05
N THR A 275 69.82 32.87 10.28
CA THR A 275 69.71 32.98 8.82
C THR A 275 70.96 32.37 8.19
N ALA A 276 71.01 32.20 6.86
CA ALA A 276 72.17 31.73 6.18
C ALA A 276 73.37 32.69 6.44
N GLY A 277 74.40 32.20 7.09
CA GLY A 277 75.62 32.93 7.40
C GLY A 277 75.55 33.84 8.63
N LYS A 278 74.36 33.95 9.31
CA LYS A 278 74.24 34.79 10.52
C LYS A 278 73.38 34.13 11.59
N ALA A 279 73.78 34.28 12.84
CA ALA A 279 72.98 33.96 14.00
C ALA A 279 72.90 35.15 14.95
N GLN A 280 71.70 35.45 15.44
CA GLN A 280 71.51 36.48 16.48
C GLN A 280 70.82 35.83 17.69
N ILE A 281 71.35 35.98 18.86
CA ILE A 281 70.77 35.45 20.11
C ILE A 281 70.69 36.64 21.08
N GLY A 282 69.48 37.13 21.30
CA GLY A 282 69.23 38.38 21.99
C GLY A 282 70.01 39.54 21.32
N THR A 283 70.83 40.21 22.05
CA THR A 283 71.68 41.31 21.55
C THR A 283 73.03 40.86 20.99
N VAL A 284 73.36 39.54 21.11
CA VAL A 284 74.60 38.97 20.59
C VAL A 284 74.44 38.50 19.16
N GLY A 285 75.25 39.05 18.25
CA GLY A 285 75.26 38.67 16.82
C GLY A 285 76.52 37.87 16.48
N ILE A 286 76.32 36.76 15.75
CA ILE A 286 77.39 36.02 15.11
C ILE A 286 77.22 36.13 13.61
N ASP A 287 78.14 36.77 12.94
CA ASP A 287 78.15 36.94 11.50
C ASP A 287 79.30 36.13 10.86
N GLY A 288 78.91 34.93 10.32
CA GLY A 288 79.81 34.04 9.65
C GLY A 288 80.41 34.57 8.32
N VAL A 289 79.64 35.47 7.67
CA VAL A 289 80.09 36.12 6.41
C VAL A 289 81.14 37.16 6.70
N ALA A 290 80.92 37.94 7.74
CA ALA A 290 81.91 38.97 8.16
C ALA A 290 82.98 38.44 9.14
N SER A 291 82.85 37.14 9.55
CA SER A 291 83.75 36.52 10.59
C SER A 291 83.75 37.34 11.89
N LYS A 292 82.59 37.88 12.31
CA LYS A 292 82.46 38.82 13.42
C LYS A 292 81.50 38.33 14.49
N ILE A 293 81.85 38.47 15.73
CA ILE A 293 80.91 38.36 16.88
C ILE A 293 80.71 39.78 17.42
N THR A 294 79.45 40.21 17.55
CA THR A 294 79.13 41.49 18.14
C THR A 294 78.31 41.24 19.40
N THR A 295 78.67 41.85 20.52
CA THR A 295 77.90 41.89 21.77
C THR A 295 77.29 43.28 21.84
N GLY A 296 75.94 43.34 22.14
CA GLY A 296 75.20 44.59 22.35
C GLY A 296 75.43 45.14 23.73
#